data_3e0a5b1c8244df7bb1a60eccc20d7962
#
_entry.id   3e0a5b1c8244df7bb1a60eccc20d7962
#
_cell.length_a   1.000
_cell.length_b   1.000
_cell.length_c   1.000
_cell.angle_alpha   90.00
_cell.angle_beta   90.00
_cell.angle_gamma   90.00
#
_symmetry.space_group_name_H-M   'P 1'
#
loop_
_entity.id
_entity.type
_entity.pdbx_description
1 polymer ?
#
loop_
_entity_poly.entity_id
_entity_poly.type
_entity_poly.pdbx_seq_one_letter_code
_entity_poly.pdbx_strand_id
1 'polypeptide(L)'
;STCDFTNEKGETKHRTVCINPYFQEHPEMVLGKLEIVSGAYGPQLVCKPFEDADLGELLSEAIQNISAQITEYEVEELVETEDHSIPAEPDVANFSYALRDGKIYYRENSRMRPVELSITGENRVKGMIAIRDCVRELIAYQMEEYSDEVIADQQRKLNRLYDQFQSRYGLLNSRANSLVFSEDNSYPLLCSLEIVAEDGTLERKADMFTKRTIKPHQTVTRVDTASEALSLSLSEHARVDIGIYVHLDWKERRGD
;
A
#
# COMPACT_ATOMS: atom_id res chain seq x y z
N SER A 1 34.59 -1.05 -3.93
CA SER A 1 35.13 -1.29 -5.27
C SER A 1 34.37 -0.48 -6.32
N THR A 2 35.07 -0.01 -7.33
CA THR A 2 34.48 0.72 -8.45
C THR A 2 34.48 -0.20 -9.67
N CYS A 3 33.32 -0.35 -10.29
CA CYS A 3 33.18 -1.11 -11.55
C CYS A 3 32.95 -0.13 -12.70
N ASP A 4 33.70 -0.31 -13.77
CA ASP A 4 33.59 0.46 -14.99
C ASP A 4 32.71 -0.27 -16.00
N PHE A 5 31.85 0.44 -16.69
CA PHE A 5 31.08 -0.12 -17.80
C PHE A 5 30.96 0.89 -18.94
N THR A 6 30.92 0.36 -20.14
CA THR A 6 30.72 1.17 -21.33
C THR A 6 29.26 1.07 -21.76
N ASN A 7 28.61 2.23 -21.93
CA ASN A 7 27.22 2.26 -22.39
C ASN A 7 27.16 2.04 -23.91
N GLU A 8 25.95 1.90 -24.47
CA GLU A 8 25.72 1.73 -25.91
C GLU A 8 26.27 2.89 -26.77
N LYS A 9 26.55 4.04 -26.17
CA LYS A 9 27.13 5.21 -26.82
C LYS A 9 28.69 5.24 -26.77
N GLY A 10 29.31 4.21 -26.21
CA GLY A 10 30.76 4.11 -26.06
C GLY A 10 31.34 4.94 -24.90
N GLU A 11 30.52 5.52 -24.02
CA GLU A 11 30.97 6.28 -22.85
C GLU A 11 31.23 5.34 -21.66
N THR A 12 32.42 5.42 -21.05
CA THR A 12 32.76 4.68 -19.84
C THR A 12 32.16 5.40 -18.63
N LYS A 13 31.34 4.70 -17.88
CA LYS A 13 30.75 5.15 -16.62
C LYS A 13 31.27 4.32 -15.46
N HIS A 14 31.46 4.98 -14.32
CA HIS A 14 31.93 4.37 -13.10
C HIS A 14 30.76 4.18 -12.12
N ARG A 15 30.63 3.00 -11.56
CA ARG A 15 29.65 2.72 -10.51
C ARG A 15 30.37 2.18 -9.28
N THR A 16 30.18 2.85 -8.14
CA THR A 16 30.70 2.36 -6.88
C THR A 16 29.77 1.27 -6.34
N VAL A 17 30.32 0.11 -6.06
CA VAL A 17 29.62 -1.04 -5.46
C VAL A 17 30.17 -1.30 -4.08
N CYS A 18 29.31 -1.38 -3.10
CA CYS A 18 29.68 -1.82 -1.76
C CYS A 18 29.80 -3.35 -1.76
N ILE A 19 30.99 -3.86 -1.48
CA ILE A 19 31.23 -5.29 -1.31
C ILE A 19 31.22 -5.55 0.19
N ASN A 20 30.60 -6.66 0.62
CA ASN A 20 30.64 -7.08 2.01
C ASN A 20 32.12 -7.24 2.44
N PRO A 21 32.56 -6.63 3.55
CA PRO A 21 33.93 -6.74 4.07
C PRO A 21 34.44 -8.17 4.18
N TYR A 22 33.55 -9.11 4.47
CA TYR A 22 33.88 -10.54 4.53
C TYR A 22 34.64 -11.05 3.29
N PHE A 23 34.23 -10.64 2.07
CA PHE A 23 34.92 -11.05 0.84
C PHE A 23 36.25 -10.32 0.60
N GLN A 24 36.58 -9.28 1.37
CA GLN A 24 37.91 -8.66 1.36
C GLN A 24 38.88 -9.41 2.25
N GLU A 25 38.37 -9.98 3.34
CA GLU A 25 39.12 -10.79 4.31
C GLU A 25 39.26 -12.25 3.84
N HIS A 26 38.31 -12.72 3.01
CA HIS A 26 38.23 -14.08 2.49
C HIS A 26 38.20 -14.09 0.95
N PRO A 27 39.28 -13.76 0.27
CA PRO A 27 39.31 -13.73 -1.20
C PRO A 27 39.11 -15.11 -1.82
N GLU A 28 39.38 -16.22 -1.11
CA GLU A 28 39.12 -17.59 -1.50
C GLU A 28 37.61 -17.87 -1.68
N MET A 29 36.74 -17.05 -1.13
CA MET A 29 35.29 -17.15 -1.30
C MET A 29 34.77 -16.40 -2.52
N VAL A 30 35.62 -15.74 -3.29
CA VAL A 30 35.26 -15.00 -4.49
C VAL A 30 35.38 -15.91 -5.70
N LEU A 31 34.24 -16.33 -6.25
CA LEU A 31 34.17 -17.31 -7.35
C LEU A 31 34.19 -16.70 -8.74
N GLY A 32 34.28 -15.35 -8.86
CA GLY A 32 34.27 -14.68 -10.15
C GLY A 32 34.46 -13.19 -10.06
N LYS A 33 34.46 -12.54 -11.22
CA LYS A 33 34.63 -11.10 -11.37
C LYS A 33 33.29 -10.41 -11.53
N LEU A 34 33.12 -9.27 -10.82
CA LEU A 34 31.93 -8.43 -10.99
C LEU A 34 32.01 -7.63 -12.30
N GLU A 35 31.01 -7.79 -13.15
CA GLU A 35 30.87 -7.04 -14.39
C GLU A 35 29.49 -6.43 -14.52
N ILE A 36 29.40 -5.28 -15.16
CA ILE A 36 28.13 -4.67 -15.51
C ILE A 36 27.80 -5.04 -16.95
N VAL A 37 26.67 -5.78 -17.11
CA VAL A 37 26.17 -6.17 -18.43
C VAL A 37 24.86 -5.46 -18.75
N SER A 38 24.59 -5.27 -20.05
CA SER A 38 23.31 -4.71 -20.50
C SER A 38 22.23 -5.77 -20.39
N GLY A 39 21.25 -5.55 -19.51
CA GLY A 39 20.09 -6.43 -19.35
C GLY A 39 18.82 -5.80 -19.95
N ALA A 40 17.74 -6.56 -20.02
CA ALA A 40 16.44 -6.12 -20.59
C ALA A 40 15.86 -4.86 -19.93
N TYR A 41 16.24 -4.59 -18.68
CA TYR A 41 15.75 -3.44 -17.88
C TYR A 41 16.86 -2.43 -17.56
N GLY A 42 17.96 -2.44 -18.33
CA GLY A 42 19.12 -1.56 -18.14
C GLY A 42 20.35 -2.30 -17.60
N PRO A 43 21.41 -1.55 -17.22
CA PRO A 43 22.67 -2.14 -16.75
C PRO A 43 22.48 -2.96 -15.47
N GLN A 44 22.89 -4.22 -15.50
CA GLN A 44 22.82 -5.16 -14.37
C GLN A 44 24.23 -5.56 -13.95
N LEU A 45 24.45 -5.66 -12.63
CA LEU A 45 25.68 -6.20 -12.06
C LEU A 45 25.57 -7.71 -11.99
N VAL A 46 26.50 -8.40 -12.64
CA VAL A 46 26.60 -9.86 -12.62
C VAL A 46 27.98 -10.30 -12.16
N CYS A 47 28.06 -11.46 -11.52
CA CYS A 47 29.32 -12.12 -11.23
C CYS A 47 29.58 -13.15 -12.31
N LYS A 48 30.63 -12.95 -13.12
CA LYS A 48 31.08 -13.94 -14.12
C LYS A 48 32.18 -14.78 -13.53
N PRO A 49 32.17 -16.11 -13.74
CA PRO A 49 33.27 -16.99 -13.36
C PRO A 49 34.59 -16.48 -13.98
N PHE A 50 35.71 -16.78 -13.35
CA PHE A 50 37.02 -16.54 -13.93
C PHE A 50 37.20 -17.40 -15.19
N GLU A 51 37.75 -16.81 -16.29
CA GLU A 51 37.83 -17.46 -17.61
C GLU A 51 38.69 -18.74 -17.60
N ASP A 52 39.69 -18.80 -16.72
CA ASP A 52 40.66 -19.89 -16.65
C ASP A 52 40.43 -20.85 -15.48
N ALA A 53 39.29 -20.78 -14.80
CA ALA A 53 39.00 -21.57 -13.60
C ALA A 53 37.75 -22.44 -13.76
N ASP A 54 37.84 -23.68 -13.30
CA ASP A 54 36.67 -24.55 -13.16
C ASP A 54 35.84 -24.07 -11.95
N LEU A 55 34.62 -23.62 -12.24
CA LEU A 55 33.70 -23.13 -11.20
C LEU A 55 33.36 -24.22 -10.18
N GLY A 56 33.32 -25.51 -10.61
CA GLY A 56 33.04 -26.64 -9.74
C GLY A 56 34.16 -26.87 -8.72
N GLU A 57 35.41 -26.73 -9.15
CA GLU A 57 36.57 -26.83 -8.27
C GLU A 57 36.62 -25.67 -7.29
N LEU A 58 36.47 -24.43 -7.76
CA LEU A 58 36.42 -23.22 -6.92
C LEU A 58 35.29 -23.29 -5.88
N LEU A 59 34.13 -23.76 -6.28
CA LEU A 59 32.99 -23.91 -5.38
C LEU A 59 33.27 -24.98 -4.31
N SER A 60 33.87 -26.09 -4.70
CA SER A 60 34.24 -27.18 -3.78
C SER A 60 35.29 -26.73 -2.75
N GLU A 61 36.27 -25.94 -3.18
CA GLU A 61 37.29 -25.34 -2.31
C GLU A 61 36.65 -24.31 -1.35
N ALA A 62 35.80 -23.44 -1.88
CA ALA A 62 35.09 -22.45 -1.05
C ALA A 62 34.22 -23.13 0.03
N ILE A 63 33.51 -24.23 -0.34
CA ILE A 63 32.69 -24.99 0.62
C ILE A 63 33.57 -25.62 1.72
N GLN A 64 34.74 -26.13 1.37
CA GLN A 64 35.66 -26.71 2.37
C GLN A 64 36.24 -25.67 3.33
N ASN A 65 36.41 -24.44 2.84
CA ASN A 65 36.91 -23.31 3.62
C ASN A 65 35.80 -22.60 4.43
N ILE A 66 34.54 -22.94 4.21
CA ILE A 66 33.49 -22.54 5.13
C ILE A 66 33.73 -23.29 6.44
N SER A 67 34.45 -22.66 7.37
CA SER A 67 34.43 -23.10 8.74
C SER A 67 33.00 -23.04 9.21
N ALA A 68 32.36 -24.21 9.28
CA ALA A 68 31.13 -24.35 10.02
C ALA A 68 31.52 -24.12 11.51
N GLN A 69 31.67 -22.87 11.88
CA GLN A 69 31.41 -22.52 13.24
C GLN A 69 29.92 -22.75 13.41
N ILE A 70 29.59 -23.96 13.85
CA ILE A 70 28.39 -24.13 14.63
C ILE A 70 28.66 -23.21 15.82
N THR A 71 28.33 -21.94 15.67
CA THR A 71 28.03 -21.12 16.79
C THR A 71 26.90 -21.91 17.44
N GLU A 72 27.18 -22.63 18.54
CA GLU A 72 26.10 -22.96 19.44
C GLU A 72 25.44 -21.62 19.65
N TYR A 73 24.29 -21.44 19.00
CA TYR A 73 23.38 -20.41 19.41
C TYR A 73 23.15 -20.77 20.88
N GLU A 74 23.83 -20.08 21.80
CA GLU A 74 23.20 -19.85 23.07
C GLU A 74 21.85 -19.34 22.64
N VAL A 75 20.84 -20.19 22.74
CA VAL A 75 19.46 -19.76 22.74
C VAL A 75 19.47 -18.78 23.89
N GLU A 76 19.70 -17.47 23.56
CA GLU A 76 19.28 -16.44 24.49
C GLU A 76 17.89 -16.91 24.81
N GLU A 77 17.69 -17.37 26.05
CA GLU A 77 16.36 -17.71 26.54
C GLU A 77 15.54 -16.56 26.02
N LEU A 78 14.71 -16.87 25.02
CA LEU A 78 13.77 -15.88 24.49
C LEU A 78 13.12 -15.42 25.76
N VAL A 79 13.56 -14.26 26.27
CA VAL A 79 12.81 -13.57 27.29
C VAL A 79 11.46 -13.54 26.67
N GLU A 80 10.55 -14.37 27.17
CA GLU A 80 9.16 -14.40 26.71
C GLU A 80 8.73 -12.96 26.88
N THR A 81 8.90 -12.19 25.80
CA THR A 81 8.32 -10.86 25.74
C THR A 81 6.86 -11.17 25.86
N GLU A 82 6.29 -10.88 27.04
CA GLU A 82 4.89 -11.11 27.32
C GLU A 82 4.12 -10.67 26.08
N ASP A 83 3.48 -11.63 25.42
CA ASP A 83 2.74 -11.34 24.19
C ASP A 83 1.51 -10.51 24.56
N HIS A 84 1.69 -9.21 24.63
CA HIS A 84 0.65 -8.23 24.89
C HIS A 84 -0.35 -8.07 23.74
N SER A 85 -0.23 -8.92 22.71
CA SER A 85 -1.17 -8.89 21.59
C SER A 85 -2.53 -9.44 22.02
N ILE A 86 -3.57 -8.84 21.49
CA ILE A 86 -4.96 -9.25 21.72
C ILE A 86 -5.55 -9.87 20.44
N PRO A 87 -6.59 -10.71 20.53
CA PRO A 87 -7.28 -11.21 19.35
C PRO A 87 -7.79 -10.07 18.47
N ALA A 88 -7.69 -10.24 17.15
CA ALA A 88 -8.18 -9.23 16.21
C ALA A 88 -9.72 -9.17 16.25
N GLU A 89 -10.24 -7.96 16.31
CA GLU A 89 -11.68 -7.70 16.24
C GLU A 89 -12.13 -7.68 14.77
N PRO A 90 -13.36 -8.18 14.47
CA PRO A 90 -13.85 -8.27 13.09
C PRO A 90 -13.99 -6.93 12.37
N ASP A 91 -14.25 -5.84 13.12
CA ASP A 91 -14.44 -4.48 12.60
C ASP A 91 -13.13 -3.76 12.23
N VAL A 92 -12.00 -4.27 12.70
CA VAL A 92 -10.68 -3.73 12.35
C VAL A 92 -10.16 -4.42 11.09
N ALA A 93 -9.85 -3.68 10.04
CA ALA A 93 -9.27 -4.25 8.83
C ALA A 93 -7.86 -4.79 9.09
N ASN A 94 -7.43 -5.82 8.33
CA ASN A 94 -6.07 -6.32 8.42
C ASN A 94 -5.07 -5.23 7.95
N PHE A 95 -3.90 -5.18 8.55
CA PHE A 95 -2.87 -4.16 8.31
C PHE A 95 -3.40 -2.73 8.54
N SER A 96 -4.11 -2.54 9.66
CA SER A 96 -4.64 -1.23 10.06
C SER A 96 -4.38 -0.95 11.52
N TYR A 97 -4.19 0.32 11.82
CA TYR A 97 -4.17 0.81 13.19
C TYR A 97 -5.58 0.87 13.78
N ALA A 98 -5.71 0.53 15.05
CA ALA A 98 -6.94 0.66 15.82
C ALA A 98 -6.67 1.33 17.15
N LEU A 99 -7.65 2.08 17.63
CA LEU A 99 -7.61 2.70 18.96
C LEU A 99 -8.53 1.89 19.90
N ARG A 100 -7.95 1.30 20.98
CA ARG A 100 -8.70 0.57 22.01
C ARG A 100 -8.22 1.01 23.39
N ASP A 101 -9.13 1.41 24.23
CA ASP A 101 -8.85 1.88 25.60
C ASP A 101 -7.74 2.95 25.65
N GLY A 102 -7.72 3.83 24.64
CA GLY A 102 -6.74 4.91 24.53
C GLY A 102 -5.36 4.49 24.01
N LYS A 103 -5.11 3.18 23.82
CA LYS A 103 -3.88 2.62 23.25
C LYS A 103 -4.03 2.34 21.76
N ILE A 104 -2.94 2.47 21.03
CA ILE A 104 -2.88 2.17 19.60
C ILE A 104 -2.45 0.71 19.44
N TYR A 105 -3.17 -0.01 18.61
CA TYR A 105 -2.85 -1.36 18.19
C TYR A 105 -2.70 -1.41 16.67
N TYR A 106 -1.88 -2.31 16.18
CA TYR A 106 -1.77 -2.62 14.77
C TYR A 106 -2.24 -4.06 14.54
N ARG A 107 -3.22 -4.22 13.64
CA ARG A 107 -3.72 -5.54 13.29
C ARG A 107 -2.85 -6.20 12.23
N GLU A 108 -2.37 -7.39 12.57
CA GLU A 108 -1.69 -8.29 11.65
C GLU A 108 -2.34 -9.67 11.75
N ASN A 109 -3.06 -10.04 10.69
CA ASN A 109 -3.82 -11.30 10.61
C ASN A 109 -4.88 -11.42 11.74
N SER A 110 -4.75 -12.44 12.58
CA SER A 110 -5.71 -12.74 13.66
C SER A 110 -5.40 -12.04 14.98
N ARG A 111 -4.36 -11.23 15.05
CA ARG A 111 -3.93 -10.56 16.29
C ARG A 111 -3.73 -9.06 16.09
N MET A 112 -3.89 -8.33 17.18
CA MET A 112 -3.58 -6.90 17.25
C MET A 112 -2.47 -6.70 18.29
N ARG A 113 -1.35 -6.09 17.86
CA ARG A 113 -0.20 -5.82 18.72
C ARG A 113 -0.22 -4.37 19.18
N PRO A 114 0.05 -4.09 20.46
CA PRO A 114 0.22 -2.72 20.91
C PRO A 114 1.40 -2.08 20.19
N VAL A 115 1.24 -0.82 19.81
CA VAL A 115 2.27 -0.05 19.10
C VAL A 115 2.81 1.02 20.04
N GLU A 116 4.12 0.98 20.26
CA GLU A 116 4.81 1.98 21.07
C GLU A 116 5.31 3.11 20.17
N LEU A 117 4.82 4.30 20.43
CA LEU A 117 5.16 5.52 19.70
C LEU A 117 5.54 6.62 20.69
N SER A 118 6.25 7.62 20.18
CA SER A 118 6.39 8.88 20.94
C SER A 118 5.02 9.54 21.12
N ILE A 119 4.87 10.37 22.14
CA ILE A 119 3.61 11.12 22.41
C ILE A 119 3.12 11.87 21.16
N THR A 120 4.05 12.48 20.41
CA THR A 120 3.71 13.16 19.14
C THR A 120 3.29 12.15 18.06
N GLY A 121 3.95 11.01 17.97
CA GLY A 121 3.59 9.92 17.04
C GLY A 121 2.21 9.37 17.34
N GLU A 122 1.92 9.07 18.61
CA GLU A 122 0.58 8.62 19.04
C GLU A 122 -0.51 9.61 18.64
N ASN A 123 -0.31 10.90 18.91
CA ASN A 123 -1.30 11.91 18.59
C ASN A 123 -1.52 12.06 17.07
N ARG A 124 -0.47 11.90 16.25
CA ARG A 124 -0.59 11.83 14.78
C ARG A 124 -1.42 10.63 14.37
N VAL A 125 -1.08 9.44 14.83
CA VAL A 125 -1.80 8.20 14.49
C VAL A 125 -3.26 8.27 14.94
N LYS A 126 -3.55 8.74 16.17
CA LYS A 126 -4.93 8.95 16.67
C LYS A 126 -5.73 9.91 15.79
N GLY A 127 -5.12 11.01 15.35
CA GLY A 127 -5.74 11.98 14.45
C GLY A 127 -6.03 11.37 13.06
N MET A 128 -5.08 10.61 12.50
CA MET A 128 -5.25 9.96 11.22
C MET A 128 -6.29 8.83 11.26
N ILE A 129 -6.35 8.04 12.34
CA ILE A 129 -7.42 7.07 12.58
C ILE A 129 -8.78 7.77 12.57
N ALA A 130 -8.93 8.89 13.29
CA ALA A 130 -10.20 9.62 13.36
C ALA A 130 -10.64 10.16 11.98
N ILE A 131 -9.71 10.67 11.17
CA ILE A 131 -9.99 11.12 9.79
C ILE A 131 -10.35 9.92 8.92
N ARG A 132 -9.59 8.83 8.96
CA ARG A 132 -9.83 7.60 8.20
C ARG A 132 -11.24 7.05 8.46
N ASP A 133 -11.60 6.91 9.73
CA ASP A 133 -12.88 6.34 10.11
C ASP A 133 -14.04 7.25 9.70
N CYS A 134 -13.86 8.58 9.82
CA CYS A 134 -14.83 9.54 9.32
C CYS A 134 -15.00 9.48 7.79
N VAL A 135 -13.91 9.28 7.04
CA VAL A 135 -13.96 9.10 5.56
C VAL A 135 -14.68 7.81 5.19
N ARG A 136 -14.37 6.71 5.88
CA ARG A 136 -15.07 5.42 5.65
C ARG A 136 -16.55 5.51 5.93
N GLU A 137 -16.94 6.17 7.01
CA GLU A 137 -18.33 6.44 7.35
C GLU A 137 -19.01 7.31 6.27
N LEU A 138 -18.33 8.36 5.81
CA LEU A 138 -18.83 9.22 4.72
C LEU A 138 -19.01 8.45 3.40
N ILE A 139 -18.07 7.55 3.07
CA ILE A 139 -18.18 6.66 1.89
C ILE A 139 -19.41 5.76 2.04
N ALA A 140 -19.60 5.12 3.20
CA ALA A 140 -20.75 4.26 3.46
C ALA A 140 -22.07 5.04 3.31
N TYR A 141 -22.16 6.23 3.89
CA TYR A 141 -23.35 7.08 3.74
C TYR A 141 -23.63 7.52 2.31
N GLN A 142 -22.58 7.73 1.49
CA GLN A 142 -22.75 8.05 0.08
C GLN A 142 -23.18 6.85 -0.76
N MET A 143 -22.75 5.63 -0.39
CA MET A 143 -23.14 4.39 -1.06
C MET A 143 -24.59 3.99 -0.73
N GLU A 144 -25.05 4.30 0.46
CA GLU A 144 -26.42 4.14 0.90
C GLU A 144 -27.26 5.38 0.51
N GLU A 145 -28.59 5.24 0.50
CA GLU A 145 -29.50 6.35 0.10
C GLU A 145 -29.72 7.36 1.26
N TYR A 146 -28.64 7.79 1.93
CA TYR A 146 -28.76 8.86 2.92
C TYR A 146 -29.02 10.21 2.26
N SER A 147 -29.80 11.06 2.98
CA SER A 147 -30.11 12.41 2.50
C SER A 147 -28.86 13.28 2.38
N ASP A 148 -28.90 14.26 1.49
CA ASP A 148 -27.78 15.19 1.29
C ASP A 148 -27.48 16.01 2.57
N GLU A 149 -28.45 16.19 3.47
CA GLU A 149 -28.24 16.86 4.76
C GLU A 149 -27.34 16.02 5.68
N VAL A 150 -27.58 14.71 5.78
CA VAL A 150 -26.76 13.78 6.58
C VAL A 150 -25.34 13.70 6.02
N ILE A 151 -25.21 13.67 4.68
CA ILE A 151 -23.91 13.70 4.02
C ILE A 151 -23.17 15.00 4.30
N ALA A 152 -23.86 16.14 4.23
CA ALA A 152 -23.27 17.45 4.53
C ALA A 152 -22.82 17.55 6.00
N ASP A 153 -23.55 16.95 6.94
CA ASP A 153 -23.15 16.89 8.34
C ASP A 153 -21.85 16.10 8.53
N GLN A 154 -21.74 14.96 7.87
CA GLN A 154 -20.53 14.14 7.91
C GLN A 154 -19.35 14.84 7.22
N GLN A 155 -19.59 15.58 6.14
CA GLN A 155 -18.57 16.42 5.50
C GLN A 155 -18.10 17.55 6.43
N ARG A 156 -18.99 18.17 7.19
CA ARG A 156 -18.60 19.16 8.21
C ARG A 156 -17.74 18.54 9.31
N LYS A 157 -18.07 17.33 9.76
CA LYS A 157 -17.26 16.56 10.72
C LYS A 157 -15.87 16.28 10.16
N LEU A 158 -15.79 15.79 8.90
CA LEU A 158 -14.53 15.51 8.22
C LEU A 158 -13.66 16.77 8.08
N ASN A 159 -14.24 17.88 7.62
CA ASN A 159 -13.53 19.17 7.52
C ASN A 159 -12.93 19.59 8.84
N ARG A 160 -13.69 19.52 9.92
CA ARG A 160 -13.24 19.88 11.26
C ARG A 160 -12.08 19.02 11.75
N LEU A 161 -12.17 17.69 11.57
CA LEU A 161 -11.09 16.78 11.94
C LEU A 161 -9.83 17.03 11.13
N TYR A 162 -9.97 17.21 9.82
CA TYR A 162 -8.86 17.51 8.94
C TYR A 162 -8.18 18.84 9.27
N ASP A 163 -8.95 19.92 9.43
CA ASP A 163 -8.39 21.26 9.72
C ASP A 163 -7.66 21.29 11.07
N GLN A 164 -8.22 20.62 12.10
CA GLN A 164 -7.56 20.46 13.39
C GLN A 164 -6.26 19.66 13.27
N PHE A 165 -6.24 18.59 12.48
CA PHE A 165 -5.06 17.79 12.26
C PHE A 165 -4.00 18.58 11.49
N GLN A 166 -4.37 19.16 10.34
CA GLN A 166 -3.48 19.90 9.47
C GLN A 166 -2.80 21.07 10.20
N SER A 167 -3.54 21.81 11.02
CA SER A 167 -3.00 22.96 11.77
C SER A 167 -1.89 22.57 12.76
N ARG A 168 -1.89 21.32 13.25
CA ARG A 168 -0.93 20.83 14.26
C ARG A 168 0.19 20.00 13.67
N TYR A 169 -0.12 19.22 12.64
CA TYR A 169 0.75 18.15 12.16
C TYR A 169 1.10 18.25 10.66
N GLY A 170 0.59 19.28 9.97
CA GLY A 170 0.79 19.47 8.53
C GLY A 170 -0.06 18.53 7.69
N LEU A 171 0.30 18.41 6.42
CA LEU A 171 -0.42 17.59 5.45
C LEU A 171 -0.37 16.11 5.80
N LEU A 172 -1.44 15.37 5.49
CA LEU A 172 -1.54 13.92 5.70
C LEU A 172 -0.41 13.17 4.99
N ASN A 173 -0.04 13.60 3.78
CA ASN A 173 1.04 13.02 2.97
C ASN A 173 2.44 13.54 3.36
N SER A 174 2.57 14.40 4.37
CA SER A 174 3.89 14.87 4.82
C SER A 174 4.75 13.70 5.29
N ARG A 175 6.08 13.82 5.11
CA ARG A 175 7.04 12.80 5.51
C ARG A 175 6.88 12.36 6.97
N ALA A 176 6.59 13.28 7.87
CA ALA A 176 6.45 12.98 9.29
C ALA A 176 5.18 12.15 9.59
N ASN A 177 4.10 12.36 8.85
CA ASN A 177 2.87 11.59 8.96
C ASN A 177 3.00 10.23 8.26
N SER A 178 3.66 10.20 7.09
CA SER A 178 3.97 8.96 6.38
C SER A 178 4.79 8.00 7.24
N LEU A 179 5.82 8.46 7.93
CA LEU A 179 6.68 7.62 8.77
C LEU A 179 5.93 6.89 9.89
N VAL A 180 4.80 7.42 10.37
CA VAL A 180 4.05 6.80 11.46
C VAL A 180 2.78 6.08 11.02
N PHE A 181 2.34 6.27 9.77
CA PHE A 181 1.03 5.75 9.33
C PHE A 181 1.05 5.03 7.97
N SER A 182 2.18 5.00 7.25
CA SER A 182 2.25 4.38 5.92
C SER A 182 1.97 2.87 5.89
N GLU A 183 2.09 2.21 7.03
CA GLU A 183 1.76 0.78 7.17
C GLU A 183 0.25 0.51 7.23
N ASP A 184 -0.57 1.55 7.51
CA ASP A 184 -2.02 1.40 7.47
C ASP A 184 -2.50 1.23 6.03
N ASN A 185 -3.30 0.18 5.78
CA ASN A 185 -3.83 -0.12 4.45
C ASN A 185 -4.70 1.00 3.85
N SER A 186 -5.17 1.93 4.67
CA SER A 186 -5.95 3.09 4.25
C SER A 186 -5.12 4.37 4.12
N TYR A 187 -3.81 4.30 4.29
CA TYR A 187 -2.97 5.49 4.11
C TYR A 187 -3.10 6.11 2.72
N PRO A 188 -3.16 5.33 1.61
CA PRO A 188 -3.43 5.90 0.29
C PRO A 188 -4.77 6.64 0.19
N LEU A 189 -5.81 6.14 0.88
CA LEU A 189 -7.11 6.82 0.96
C LEU A 189 -6.96 8.19 1.65
N LEU A 190 -6.21 8.27 2.74
CA LEU A 190 -5.95 9.55 3.42
C LEU A 190 -5.16 10.52 2.54
N CYS A 191 -4.14 10.04 1.83
CA CYS A 191 -3.37 10.87 0.90
C CYS A 191 -4.24 11.42 -0.24
N SER A 192 -5.25 10.66 -0.70
CA SER A 192 -6.18 11.10 -1.75
C SER A 192 -7.11 12.23 -1.34
N LEU A 193 -7.17 12.58 -0.05
CA LEU A 193 -7.92 13.74 0.45
C LEU A 193 -7.25 15.08 0.12
N GLU A 194 -5.99 15.06 -0.26
CA GLU A 194 -5.17 16.22 -0.53
C GLU A 194 -4.76 16.26 -2.01
N ILE A 195 -5.07 17.35 -2.70
CA ILE A 195 -4.50 17.65 -4.01
C ILE A 195 -3.31 18.57 -3.76
N VAL A 196 -2.13 18.05 -4.07
CA VAL A 196 -0.85 18.68 -3.75
C VAL A 196 -0.20 19.18 -5.03
N ALA A 197 0.29 20.41 -5.03
CA ALA A 197 1.05 20.99 -6.13
C ALA A 197 2.47 20.38 -6.23
N GLU A 198 3.17 20.63 -7.34
CA GLU A 198 4.53 20.12 -7.58
C GLU A 198 5.56 20.57 -6.52
N ASP A 199 5.31 21.70 -5.87
CA ASP A 199 6.15 22.23 -4.80
C ASP A 199 5.87 21.60 -3.42
N GLY A 200 4.90 20.66 -3.35
CA GLY A 200 4.51 19.98 -2.12
C GLY A 200 3.53 20.78 -1.24
N THR A 201 3.01 21.90 -1.69
CA THR A 201 1.98 22.66 -0.99
C THR A 201 0.58 22.14 -1.30
N LEU A 202 -0.37 22.35 -0.37
CA LEU A 202 -1.76 21.98 -0.60
C LEU A 202 -2.38 22.93 -1.62
N GLU A 203 -2.74 22.42 -2.79
CA GLU A 203 -3.50 23.17 -3.78
C GLU A 203 -4.97 23.30 -3.38
N ARG A 204 -5.59 22.16 -3.04
CA ARG A 204 -6.98 22.10 -2.57
C ARG A 204 -7.28 20.77 -1.86
N LYS A 205 -8.35 20.75 -1.09
CA LYS A 205 -8.94 19.53 -0.57
C LYS A 205 -9.68 18.78 -1.68
N ALA A 206 -9.77 17.45 -1.57
CA ALA A 206 -10.54 16.62 -2.49
C ALA A 206 -12.04 16.99 -2.48
N ASP A 207 -12.74 16.69 -3.56
CA ASP A 207 -14.17 17.02 -3.72
C ASP A 207 -15.07 16.36 -2.65
N MET A 208 -14.63 15.26 -2.06
CA MET A 208 -15.33 14.56 -0.96
C MET A 208 -15.66 15.47 0.23
N PHE A 209 -14.88 16.51 0.48
CA PHE A 209 -15.13 17.47 1.57
C PHE A 209 -16.34 18.36 1.37
N THR A 210 -16.80 18.51 0.12
CA THR A 210 -17.86 19.51 -0.24
C THR A 210 -18.96 18.93 -1.13
N LYS A 211 -18.72 17.83 -1.81
CA LYS A 211 -19.64 17.26 -2.79
C LYS A 211 -19.88 15.77 -2.52
N ARG A 212 -21.05 15.30 -2.92
CA ARG A 212 -21.28 13.86 -3.03
C ARG A 212 -20.45 13.33 -4.21
N THR A 213 -19.50 12.44 -3.94
CA THR A 213 -18.58 11.86 -4.94
C THR A 213 -19.01 10.47 -5.41
N ILE A 214 -19.82 9.79 -4.61
CA ILE A 214 -20.35 8.47 -4.90
C ILE A 214 -21.87 8.58 -5.04
N LYS A 215 -22.39 8.15 -6.18
CA LYS A 215 -23.82 8.01 -6.38
C LYS A 215 -24.24 6.61 -5.96
N PRO A 216 -25.32 6.44 -5.21
CA PRO A 216 -25.85 5.12 -4.93
C PRO A 216 -26.20 4.41 -6.24
N HIS A 217 -26.02 3.11 -6.26
CA HIS A 217 -26.40 2.30 -7.41
C HIS A 217 -27.92 2.37 -7.57
N GLN A 218 -28.38 3.11 -8.55
CA GLN A 218 -29.79 3.12 -8.92
C GLN A 218 -30.06 1.87 -9.75
N THR A 219 -30.81 0.95 -9.20
CA THR A 219 -31.39 -0.12 -10.01
C THR A 219 -32.28 0.49 -11.06
N VAL A 220 -31.94 0.31 -12.32
CA VAL A 220 -32.76 0.75 -13.45
C VAL A 220 -34.02 -0.13 -13.47
N THR A 221 -35.14 0.44 -13.05
CA THR A 221 -36.44 -0.28 -13.01
C THR A 221 -37.19 -0.21 -14.31
N ARG A 222 -36.71 0.60 -15.26
CA ARG A 222 -37.39 0.80 -16.56
C ARG A 222 -36.35 1.09 -17.64
N VAL A 223 -36.53 0.47 -18.79
CA VAL A 223 -35.78 0.71 -20.04
C VAL A 223 -36.73 0.97 -21.18
N ASP A 224 -36.33 1.85 -22.11
CA ASP A 224 -37.15 2.25 -23.26
C ASP A 224 -36.87 1.41 -24.51
N THR A 225 -35.74 0.71 -24.56
CA THR A 225 -35.32 -0.07 -25.72
C THR A 225 -34.79 -1.45 -25.34
N ALA A 226 -34.91 -2.42 -26.25
CA ALA A 226 -34.36 -3.76 -26.08
C ALA A 226 -32.80 -3.75 -25.96
N SER A 227 -32.14 -2.78 -26.61
CA SER A 227 -30.69 -2.60 -26.52
C SER A 227 -30.26 -2.15 -25.13
N GLU A 228 -31.02 -1.25 -24.50
CA GLU A 228 -30.79 -0.84 -23.12
C GLU A 228 -31.01 -1.98 -22.14
N ALA A 229 -32.10 -2.77 -22.34
CA ALA A 229 -32.35 -3.96 -21.53
C ALA A 229 -31.23 -4.99 -21.64
N LEU A 230 -30.69 -5.20 -22.84
CA LEU A 230 -29.53 -6.08 -23.04
C LEU A 230 -28.27 -5.57 -22.33
N SER A 231 -27.98 -4.27 -22.48
CA SER A 231 -26.83 -3.64 -21.84
C SER A 231 -26.94 -3.74 -20.32
N LEU A 232 -28.12 -3.52 -19.76
CA LEU A 232 -28.37 -3.65 -18.32
C LEU A 232 -28.20 -5.09 -17.86
N SER A 233 -28.77 -6.06 -18.56
CA SER A 233 -28.62 -7.48 -18.25
C SER A 233 -27.17 -7.95 -18.26
N LEU A 234 -26.39 -7.50 -19.25
CA LEU A 234 -24.96 -7.82 -19.34
C LEU A 234 -24.14 -7.14 -18.23
N SER A 235 -24.48 -5.91 -17.84
CA SER A 235 -23.75 -5.17 -16.80
C SER A 235 -24.02 -5.71 -15.40
N GLU A 236 -25.26 -6.14 -15.10
CA GLU A 236 -25.64 -6.61 -13.77
C GLU A 236 -25.39 -8.11 -13.55
N HIS A 237 -25.60 -8.91 -14.59
CA HIS A 237 -25.56 -10.39 -14.46
C HIS A 237 -24.48 -11.06 -15.30
N ALA A 238 -23.72 -10.31 -16.11
CA ALA A 238 -22.71 -10.82 -17.06
C ALA A 238 -23.26 -11.89 -18.04
N ARG A 239 -24.59 -11.94 -18.22
CA ARG A 239 -25.30 -12.85 -19.11
C ARG A 239 -26.61 -12.22 -19.59
N VAL A 240 -27.12 -12.72 -20.69
CA VAL A 240 -28.46 -12.31 -21.16
C VAL A 240 -29.50 -13.01 -20.28
N ASP A 241 -30.21 -12.26 -19.45
CA ASP A 241 -31.31 -12.77 -18.64
C ASP A 241 -32.65 -12.26 -19.17
N ILE A 242 -33.41 -13.17 -19.79
CA ILE A 242 -34.71 -12.85 -20.40
C ILE A 242 -35.73 -12.49 -19.32
N GLY A 243 -35.56 -12.93 -18.07
CA GLY A 243 -36.45 -12.59 -16.94
C GLY A 243 -36.47 -11.07 -16.66
N ILE A 244 -35.38 -10.38 -16.88
CA ILE A 244 -35.28 -8.92 -16.71
C ILE A 244 -36.17 -8.20 -17.71
N TYR A 245 -36.28 -8.69 -18.96
CA TYR A 245 -37.11 -8.09 -19.96
C TYR A 245 -38.60 -8.14 -19.62
N VAL A 246 -39.03 -9.09 -18.80
CA VAL A 246 -40.43 -9.26 -18.36
C VAL A 246 -40.78 -8.35 -17.19
N HIS A 247 -39.81 -8.03 -16.33
CA HIS A 247 -40.01 -7.16 -15.17
C HIS A 247 -39.79 -5.68 -15.47
N LEU A 248 -39.08 -5.35 -16.54
CA LEU A 248 -38.91 -3.99 -16.98
C LEU A 248 -40.13 -3.61 -17.83
N ASP A 249 -40.86 -2.57 -17.38
CA ASP A 249 -42.11 -2.09 -18.00
C ASP A 249 -41.83 -1.59 -19.42
N TRP A 250 -41.86 -2.51 -20.41
CA TRP A 250 -41.60 -2.22 -21.81
C TRP A 250 -42.86 -1.71 -22.49
N LYS A 251 -42.87 -0.46 -22.90
CA LYS A 251 -43.88 0.05 -23.81
C LYS A 251 -43.59 -0.47 -25.22
N GLU A 252 -44.33 -1.49 -25.64
CA GLU A 252 -44.49 -1.77 -27.07
C GLU A 252 -44.97 -0.49 -27.75
N ARG A 253 -44.15 0.14 -28.57
CA ARG A 253 -44.66 1.03 -29.58
C ARG A 253 -45.39 0.15 -30.60
N ARG A 254 -46.68 0.04 -30.47
CA ARG A 254 -47.50 -0.35 -31.61
C ARG A 254 -47.38 0.81 -32.59
N GLY A 255 -46.72 0.54 -33.72
CA GLY A 255 -46.78 1.41 -34.87
C GLY A 255 -48.20 1.42 -35.39
N ASP A 256 -48.76 2.60 -35.54
CA ASP A 256 -49.78 2.88 -36.52
C ASP A 256 -49.13 3.21 -37.86
#